data_a6d971c779624e1d35688d46aed7df02
#
_entry.id   a6d971c779624e1d35688d46aed7df02
#
_cell.length_a   1.000
_cell.length_b   1.000
_cell.length_c   1.000
_cell.angle_alpha   90.00
_cell.angle_beta   90.00
_cell.angle_gamma   90.00
#
_symmetry.space_group_name_H-M   'P 1'
#
loop_
_entity.id
_entity.type
_entity.pdbx_description
1 polymer ?
#
loop_
_entity_poly.entity_id
_entity_poly.type
_entity_poly.pdbx_seq_one_letter_code
_entity_poly.pdbx_strand_id
1 'polypeptide(L)'
;EEVSVLLVDGDPGQEARDSETFFLRHALAPVPEEEQADYPVQPSIVSVSDLGGENLDQHHAVVLANVADVPLGFADRLASYVEAGGGLIIFAGGNLRPESYNTLLHRKHGLLPITFSPDRVVPAEPRRAVPTETNPLELDGDLLGGVVFRDALELEAGDREYRPALRYD
;
A
#
# COMPACT_ATOMS: atom_id res chain seq x y z
N GLU A 1 -22.26 -6.77 -6.13
CA GLU A 1 -21.14 -7.60 -5.65
C GLU A 1 -20.37 -6.78 -4.63
N GLU A 2 -20.12 -7.33 -3.46
CA GLU A 2 -19.41 -6.66 -2.37
C GLU A 2 -17.91 -6.91 -2.51
N VAL A 3 -17.09 -5.85 -2.32
CA VAL A 3 -15.63 -5.90 -2.38
C VAL A 3 -15.08 -5.66 -0.98
N SER A 4 -14.60 -6.71 -0.32
CA SER A 4 -13.95 -6.61 0.98
C SER A 4 -12.47 -6.22 0.83
N VAL A 5 -12.03 -5.20 1.57
CA VAL A 5 -10.65 -4.70 1.56
C VAL A 5 -10.10 -4.67 2.97
N LEU A 6 -9.01 -5.41 3.22
CA LEU A 6 -8.30 -5.37 4.49
C LEU A 6 -7.24 -4.27 4.46
N LEU A 7 -7.36 -3.30 5.37
CA LEU A 7 -6.39 -2.22 5.56
C LEU A 7 -5.51 -2.56 6.77
N VAL A 8 -4.24 -2.84 6.53
CA VAL A 8 -3.25 -3.07 7.60
C VAL A 8 -2.62 -1.74 7.97
N ASP A 9 -2.93 -1.27 9.18
CA ASP A 9 -2.44 0.00 9.71
C ASP A 9 -1.05 -0.19 10.36
N GLY A 10 -0.05 0.41 9.75
CA GLY A 10 1.33 0.37 10.23
C GLY A 10 1.66 1.45 11.26
N ASP A 11 0.81 2.48 11.37
CA ASP A 11 0.96 3.57 12.35
C ASP A 11 -0.43 4.11 12.74
N PRO A 12 -1.09 3.50 13.73
CA PRO A 12 -2.45 3.88 14.13
C PRO A 12 -2.55 5.28 14.75
N GLY A 13 -1.38 5.92 15.09
CA GLY A 13 -1.35 7.24 15.69
C GLY A 13 -1.95 7.31 17.10
N GLN A 14 -2.14 8.52 17.60
CA GLN A 14 -2.83 8.77 18.90
C GLN A 14 -4.29 9.18 18.70
N GLU A 15 -4.58 9.86 17.61
CA GLU A 15 -5.94 10.23 17.21
C GLU A 15 -6.31 9.50 15.93
N ALA A 16 -7.61 9.28 15.70
CA ALA A 16 -8.09 8.57 14.51
C ALA A 16 -7.60 9.19 13.18
N ARG A 17 -7.40 10.51 13.14
CA ARG A 17 -6.90 11.22 11.94
C ARG A 17 -5.41 11.06 11.71
N ASP A 18 -4.66 10.63 12.73
CA ASP A 18 -3.23 10.38 12.62
C ASP A 18 -2.95 8.99 12.04
N SER A 19 -3.97 8.11 12.01
CA SER A 19 -3.89 6.78 11.44
C SER A 19 -3.67 6.84 9.94
N GLU A 20 -2.74 6.04 9.43
CA GLU A 20 -2.42 5.91 8.00
C GLU A 20 -3.62 5.43 7.17
N THR A 21 -4.56 4.73 7.80
CA THR A 21 -5.73 4.17 7.13
C THR A 21 -6.96 5.07 7.21
N PHE A 22 -6.93 6.17 7.99
CA PHE A 22 -8.09 7.04 8.18
C PHE A 22 -8.65 7.59 6.86
N PHE A 23 -7.80 8.28 6.08
CA PHE A 23 -8.24 8.87 4.82
C PHE A 23 -8.53 7.80 3.76
N LEU A 24 -7.79 6.71 3.77
CA LEU A 24 -7.98 5.60 2.85
C LEU A 24 -9.34 4.92 3.06
N ARG A 25 -9.72 4.65 4.31
CA ARG A 25 -11.05 4.13 4.64
C ARG A 25 -12.16 5.02 4.08
N HIS A 26 -12.06 6.34 4.31
CA HIS A 26 -13.06 7.29 3.83
C HIS A 26 -13.06 7.43 2.31
N ALA A 27 -11.92 7.29 1.65
CA ALA A 27 -11.85 7.28 0.20
C ALA A 27 -12.48 6.02 -0.43
N LEU A 28 -12.34 4.88 0.23
CA LEU A 28 -12.90 3.61 -0.23
C LEU A 28 -14.41 3.50 0.02
N ALA A 29 -14.91 4.08 1.12
CA ALA A 29 -16.32 4.11 1.46
C ALA A 29 -16.73 5.55 1.87
N PRO A 30 -16.93 6.46 0.89
CA PRO A 30 -17.22 7.88 1.14
C PRO A 30 -18.71 8.13 1.47
N VAL A 31 -19.24 7.34 2.39
CA VAL A 31 -20.64 7.40 2.84
C VAL A 31 -20.67 7.52 4.37
N PRO A 32 -21.77 8.07 4.95
CA PRO A 32 -21.98 8.05 6.39
C PRO A 32 -21.92 6.64 6.99
N GLU A 33 -21.61 6.53 8.27
CA GLU A 33 -21.43 5.24 8.94
C GLU A 33 -22.68 4.35 8.88
N GLU A 34 -23.87 4.96 8.89
CA GLU A 34 -25.15 4.29 8.78
C GLU A 34 -25.37 3.60 7.42
N GLU A 35 -24.72 4.09 6.37
CA GLU A 35 -24.85 3.60 4.99
C GLU A 35 -23.69 2.67 4.59
N GLN A 36 -22.66 2.52 5.43
CA GLN A 36 -21.47 1.73 5.09
C GLN A 36 -21.80 0.25 4.88
N ALA A 37 -22.75 -0.29 5.62
CA ALA A 37 -23.12 -1.71 5.51
C ALA A 37 -23.66 -2.09 4.12
N ASP A 38 -24.30 -1.14 3.43
CA ASP A 38 -24.87 -1.35 2.09
C ASP A 38 -23.94 -0.85 0.96
N TYR A 39 -22.77 -0.29 1.31
CA TYR A 39 -21.83 0.23 0.32
C TYR A 39 -21.05 -0.91 -0.33
N PRO A 40 -20.81 -0.86 -1.65
CA PRO A 40 -20.15 -1.97 -2.37
C PRO A 40 -18.75 -2.30 -1.92
N VAL A 41 -18.00 -1.33 -1.39
CA VAL A 41 -16.65 -1.54 -0.87
C VAL A 41 -16.68 -1.54 0.65
N GLN A 42 -16.21 -2.62 1.24
CA GLN A 42 -16.20 -2.86 2.69
C GLN A 42 -14.76 -2.86 3.23
N PRO A 43 -14.22 -1.69 3.64
CA PRO A 43 -12.90 -1.62 4.25
C PRO A 43 -12.96 -2.06 5.71
N SER A 44 -12.11 -3.00 6.11
CA SER A 44 -11.84 -3.37 7.49
C SER A 44 -10.41 -2.98 7.86
N ILE A 45 -10.19 -2.53 9.10
CA ILE A 45 -8.87 -2.09 9.56
C ILE A 45 -8.36 -3.06 10.62
N VAL A 46 -7.09 -3.43 10.49
CA VAL A 46 -6.39 -4.27 11.46
C VAL A 46 -5.01 -3.67 11.75
N SER A 47 -4.56 -3.78 13.01
CA SER A 47 -3.18 -3.43 13.35
C SER A 47 -2.21 -4.55 12.94
N VAL A 48 -0.92 -4.24 12.80
CA VAL A 48 0.12 -5.25 12.51
C VAL A 48 0.16 -6.35 13.58
N SER A 49 -0.13 -6.01 14.85
CA SER A 49 -0.14 -6.98 15.96
C SER A 49 -1.27 -8.02 15.85
N ASP A 50 -2.36 -7.68 15.21
CA ASP A 50 -3.56 -8.51 15.13
C ASP A 50 -3.63 -9.36 13.85
N LEU A 51 -2.68 -9.16 12.93
CA LEU A 51 -2.58 -9.90 11.66
C LEU A 51 -2.58 -11.42 11.81
N GLY A 52 -2.13 -11.92 12.97
CA GLY A 52 -2.08 -13.36 13.23
C GLY A 52 -3.44 -14.06 13.18
N GLY A 53 -4.52 -13.33 13.51
CA GLY A 53 -5.89 -13.85 13.55
C GLY A 53 -6.68 -13.66 12.25
N GLU A 54 -6.17 -12.84 11.32
CA GLU A 54 -6.89 -12.49 10.10
C GLU A 54 -6.93 -13.63 9.09
N ASN A 55 -8.11 -13.84 8.51
CA ASN A 55 -8.30 -14.75 7.38
C ASN A 55 -8.30 -13.97 6.06
N LEU A 56 -7.17 -14.01 5.35
CA LEU A 56 -6.99 -13.24 4.12
C LEU A 56 -7.95 -13.66 3.01
N ASP A 57 -8.40 -14.92 2.98
CA ASP A 57 -9.30 -15.43 1.94
C ASP A 57 -10.70 -14.78 1.97
N GLN A 58 -11.03 -14.04 3.03
CA GLN A 58 -12.27 -13.27 3.14
C GLN A 58 -12.19 -11.89 2.46
N HIS A 59 -11.01 -11.49 2.00
CA HIS A 59 -10.77 -10.20 1.40
C HIS A 59 -10.40 -10.31 -0.08
N HIS A 60 -10.86 -9.35 -0.87
CA HIS A 60 -10.50 -9.25 -2.29
C HIS A 60 -9.16 -8.54 -2.48
N ALA A 61 -8.83 -7.64 -1.55
CA ALA A 61 -7.55 -6.94 -1.53
C ALA A 61 -7.03 -6.73 -0.10
N VAL A 62 -5.71 -6.78 0.04
CA VAL A 62 -4.96 -6.43 1.26
C VAL A 62 -4.13 -5.20 0.96
N VAL A 63 -4.24 -4.18 1.81
CA VAL A 63 -3.49 -2.94 1.71
C VAL A 63 -2.56 -2.82 2.91
N LEU A 64 -1.27 -2.70 2.68
CA LEU A 64 -0.27 -2.40 3.70
C LEU A 64 -0.02 -0.89 3.70
N ALA A 65 -0.49 -0.17 4.73
CA ALA A 65 -0.31 1.26 4.86
C ALA A 65 0.78 1.56 5.89
N ASN A 66 1.92 2.06 5.43
CA ASN A 66 3.08 2.43 6.26
C ASN A 66 3.54 1.33 7.24
N VAL A 67 3.39 0.06 6.87
CA VAL A 67 3.80 -1.06 7.71
C VAL A 67 5.32 -1.11 7.76
N ALA A 68 5.90 -1.02 8.97
CA ALA A 68 7.35 -0.97 9.13
C ALA A 68 8.01 -2.30 8.72
N ASP A 69 7.56 -3.40 9.32
CA ASP A 69 8.06 -4.74 9.08
C ASP A 69 6.89 -5.69 8.79
N VAL A 70 7.04 -6.50 7.76
CA VAL A 70 6.07 -7.56 7.47
C VAL A 70 6.42 -8.80 8.32
N PRO A 71 5.52 -9.26 9.21
CA PRO A 71 5.79 -10.46 10.00
C PRO A 71 5.99 -11.69 9.09
N LEU A 72 6.98 -12.53 9.41
CA LEU A 72 7.35 -13.69 8.57
C LEU A 72 6.16 -14.61 8.27
N GLY A 73 5.40 -15.00 9.28
CA GLY A 73 4.24 -15.88 9.10
C GLY A 73 3.11 -15.22 8.32
N PHE A 74 3.00 -13.88 8.37
CA PHE A 74 2.07 -13.14 7.55
C PHE A 74 2.54 -13.06 6.09
N ALA A 75 3.84 -12.84 5.84
CA ALA A 75 4.40 -12.85 4.50
C ALA A 75 4.16 -14.18 3.77
N ASP A 76 4.28 -15.32 4.47
CA ASP A 76 4.00 -16.64 3.90
C ASP A 76 2.52 -16.79 3.51
N ARG A 77 1.59 -16.36 4.37
CA ARG A 77 0.15 -16.37 4.07
C ARG A 77 -0.22 -15.40 2.93
N LEU A 78 0.39 -14.21 2.93
CA LEU A 78 0.18 -13.20 1.91
C LEU A 78 0.61 -13.70 0.54
N ALA A 79 1.71 -14.46 0.46
CA ALA A 79 2.16 -15.07 -0.78
C ALA A 79 1.14 -16.06 -1.32
N SER A 80 0.64 -16.97 -0.49
CA SER A 80 -0.38 -17.94 -0.88
C SER A 80 -1.68 -17.25 -1.31
N TYR A 81 -2.09 -16.19 -0.60
CA TYR A 81 -3.25 -15.37 -0.91
C TYR A 81 -3.14 -14.70 -2.29
N VAL A 82 -2.00 -14.09 -2.62
CA VAL A 82 -1.76 -13.46 -3.92
C VAL A 82 -1.69 -14.51 -5.03
N GLU A 83 -1.05 -15.66 -4.80
CA GLU A 83 -1.04 -16.79 -5.75
C GLU A 83 -2.44 -17.32 -6.05
N ALA A 84 -3.35 -17.26 -5.07
CA ALA A 84 -4.76 -17.61 -5.24
C ALA A 84 -5.60 -16.54 -5.96
N GLY A 85 -5.00 -15.38 -6.29
CA GLY A 85 -5.66 -14.30 -7.02
C GLY A 85 -6.06 -13.08 -6.17
N GLY A 86 -5.67 -13.04 -4.90
CA GLY A 86 -5.89 -11.89 -4.02
C GLY A 86 -5.07 -10.67 -4.44
N GLY A 87 -5.63 -9.47 -4.26
CA GLY A 87 -4.96 -8.20 -4.55
C GLY A 87 -4.04 -7.75 -3.41
N LEU A 88 -2.83 -7.25 -3.74
CA LEU A 88 -1.92 -6.63 -2.78
C LEU A 88 -1.58 -5.21 -3.20
N ILE A 89 -1.79 -4.25 -2.30
CA ILE A 89 -1.42 -2.85 -2.46
C ILE A 89 -0.49 -2.46 -1.31
N ILE A 90 0.57 -1.73 -1.60
CA ILE A 90 1.52 -1.26 -0.60
C ILE A 90 1.68 0.24 -0.73
N PHE A 91 1.31 0.97 0.32
CA PHE A 91 1.64 2.37 0.50
C PHE A 91 2.89 2.47 1.38
N ALA A 92 4.01 2.76 0.76
CA ALA A 92 5.28 2.91 1.45
C ALA A 92 5.32 4.27 2.15
N GLY A 93 5.31 4.25 3.47
CA GLY A 93 5.40 5.45 4.31
C GLY A 93 6.76 5.60 5.01
N GLY A 94 6.81 6.54 5.97
CA GLY A 94 8.02 6.88 6.72
C GLY A 94 8.61 5.75 7.56
N ASN A 95 7.78 4.83 7.99
CA ASN A 95 8.17 3.74 8.88
C ASN A 95 8.69 2.49 8.14
N LEU A 96 8.42 2.37 6.82
CA LEU A 96 8.79 1.19 6.04
C LEU A 96 10.30 0.91 6.15
N ARG A 97 10.64 -0.34 6.49
CA ARG A 97 12.01 -0.84 6.54
C ARG A 97 12.32 -1.67 5.29
N PRO A 98 13.15 -1.15 4.39
CA PRO A 98 13.46 -1.80 3.10
C PRO A 98 13.92 -3.25 3.24
N GLU A 99 14.73 -3.56 4.25
CA GLU A 99 15.29 -4.90 4.44
C GLU A 99 14.21 -5.98 4.59
N SER A 100 13.16 -5.71 5.38
CA SER A 100 12.03 -6.63 5.59
C SER A 100 11.33 -6.94 4.27
N TYR A 101 10.97 -5.89 3.53
CA TYR A 101 10.30 -6.01 2.24
C TYR A 101 11.15 -6.69 1.16
N ASN A 102 12.42 -6.27 1.04
CA ASN A 102 13.35 -6.85 0.08
C ASN A 102 13.63 -8.33 0.38
N THR A 103 13.69 -8.71 1.64
CA THR A 103 13.97 -10.09 2.02
C THR A 103 12.73 -10.98 1.87
N LEU A 104 11.60 -10.55 2.42
CA LEU A 104 10.41 -11.39 2.49
C LEU A 104 9.57 -11.29 1.23
N LEU A 105 9.20 -10.07 0.81
CA LEU A 105 8.26 -9.92 -0.28
C LEU A 105 8.94 -10.01 -1.65
N HIS A 106 10.17 -9.49 -1.81
CA HIS A 106 10.88 -9.57 -3.08
C HIS A 106 11.63 -10.90 -3.24
N ARG A 107 12.67 -11.18 -2.41
CA ARG A 107 13.56 -12.34 -2.62
C ARG A 107 12.90 -13.69 -2.31
N LYS A 108 12.20 -13.78 -1.16
CA LYS A 108 11.61 -15.06 -0.72
C LYS A 108 10.37 -15.41 -1.53
N HIS A 109 9.42 -14.51 -1.64
CA HIS A 109 8.11 -14.78 -2.22
C HIS A 109 7.90 -14.20 -3.61
N GLY A 110 8.72 -13.24 -4.02
CA GLY A 110 8.60 -12.64 -5.33
C GLY A 110 7.31 -11.86 -5.57
N LEU A 111 6.71 -11.35 -4.52
CA LEU A 111 5.52 -10.50 -4.60
C LEU A 111 5.83 -9.10 -5.13
N LEU A 112 7.06 -8.60 -4.88
CA LEU A 112 7.48 -7.29 -5.38
C LEU A 112 8.38 -7.46 -6.60
N PRO A 113 8.11 -6.73 -7.69
CA PRO A 113 8.98 -6.71 -8.89
C PRO A 113 10.19 -5.79 -8.72
N ILE A 114 10.23 -5.01 -7.65
CA ILE A 114 11.24 -4.01 -7.33
C ILE A 114 11.84 -4.24 -5.95
N THR A 115 12.99 -3.61 -5.66
CA THR A 115 13.53 -3.47 -4.32
C THR A 115 13.50 -2.01 -3.87
N PHE A 116 13.44 -1.82 -2.56
CA PHE A 116 13.59 -0.50 -1.95
C PHE A 116 15.05 -0.27 -1.58
N SER A 117 15.61 0.88 -1.97
CA SER A 117 16.91 1.32 -1.46
C SER A 117 16.83 1.56 0.06
N PRO A 118 17.89 1.24 0.81
CA PRO A 118 17.94 1.59 2.23
C PRO A 118 17.97 3.11 2.47
N ASP A 119 18.39 3.84 1.45
CA ASP A 119 18.52 5.30 1.53
C ASP A 119 17.20 5.98 1.11
N ARG A 120 16.80 6.97 1.88
CA ARG A 120 15.71 7.87 1.50
C ARG A 120 16.25 9.04 0.70
N VAL A 121 15.57 9.34 -0.37
CA VAL A 121 15.88 10.51 -1.19
C VAL A 121 15.05 11.69 -0.69
N VAL A 122 15.73 12.69 -0.13
CA VAL A 122 15.12 13.99 0.19
C VAL A 122 15.54 14.95 -0.92
N PRO A 123 14.67 15.26 -1.89
CA PRO A 123 15.02 16.18 -2.96
C PRO A 123 15.27 17.58 -2.39
N ALA A 124 16.18 18.34 -3.02
CA ALA A 124 16.50 19.71 -2.60
C ALA A 124 15.26 20.64 -2.66
N GLU A 125 14.36 20.34 -3.59
CA GLU A 125 13.04 21.00 -3.70
C GLU A 125 11.95 19.93 -3.74
N PRO A 126 10.75 20.23 -3.18
CA PRO A 126 9.63 19.33 -3.23
C PRO A 126 9.26 19.02 -4.68
N ARG A 127 9.06 17.75 -4.99
CA ARG A 127 8.72 17.27 -6.35
C ARG A 127 7.24 16.89 -6.46
N ARG A 128 6.74 16.93 -7.66
CA ARG A 128 5.39 16.50 -7.98
C ARG A 128 5.41 15.15 -8.67
N ALA A 129 4.37 14.36 -8.47
CA ALA A 129 4.16 13.15 -9.26
C ALA A 129 3.46 13.53 -10.57
N VAL A 130 3.96 13.01 -11.66
CA VAL A 130 3.36 13.14 -12.98
C VAL A 130 3.12 11.75 -13.57
N PRO A 131 2.01 11.55 -14.33
CA PRO A 131 1.78 10.28 -15.00
C PRO A 131 2.91 9.93 -15.94
N THR A 132 3.21 8.64 -16.06
CA THR A 132 4.12 8.14 -17.10
C THR A 132 3.44 8.10 -18.46
N GLU A 133 4.18 7.91 -19.53
CA GLU A 133 3.62 7.78 -20.89
C GLU A 133 2.64 6.59 -21.00
N THR A 134 2.92 5.51 -20.28
CA THR A 134 2.07 4.31 -20.28
C THR A 134 0.83 4.46 -19.41
N ASN A 135 0.92 5.27 -18.34
CA ASN A 135 -0.14 5.54 -17.36
C ASN A 135 -1.14 4.38 -17.18
N PRO A 136 -0.69 3.19 -16.72
CA PRO A 136 -1.51 1.98 -16.70
C PRO A 136 -2.72 2.06 -15.76
N LEU A 137 -2.77 3.07 -14.89
CA LEU A 137 -3.88 3.33 -13.96
C LEU A 137 -4.78 4.47 -14.44
N GLU A 138 -4.53 5.04 -15.63
CA GLU A 138 -5.30 6.14 -16.22
C GLU A 138 -5.43 7.36 -15.27
N LEU A 139 -4.35 7.64 -14.50
CA LEU A 139 -4.35 8.70 -13.50
C LEU A 139 -4.41 10.08 -14.18
N ASP A 140 -5.25 10.95 -13.63
CA ASP A 140 -5.38 12.32 -14.09
C ASP A 140 -4.23 13.19 -13.54
N GLY A 141 -3.39 13.72 -14.44
CA GLY A 141 -2.26 14.58 -14.08
C GLY A 141 -2.69 15.89 -13.40
N ASP A 142 -3.85 16.41 -13.72
CA ASP A 142 -4.36 17.66 -13.12
C ASP A 142 -4.75 17.42 -11.65
N LEU A 143 -5.32 16.26 -11.32
CA LEU A 143 -5.64 15.88 -9.95
C LEU A 143 -4.36 15.67 -9.12
N LEU A 144 -3.30 15.15 -9.73
CA LEU A 144 -2.01 14.91 -9.07
C LEU A 144 -1.19 16.19 -8.90
N GLY A 145 -1.46 17.23 -9.68
CA GLY A 145 -0.70 18.48 -9.67
C GLY A 145 -0.65 19.22 -8.31
N GLY A 146 -1.59 18.91 -7.41
CA GLY A 146 -1.62 19.41 -6.03
C GLY A 146 -0.80 18.57 -5.03
N VAL A 147 -0.37 17.36 -5.42
CA VAL A 147 0.36 16.46 -4.52
C VAL A 147 1.85 16.73 -4.60
N VAL A 148 2.46 17.04 -3.45
CA VAL A 148 3.87 17.40 -3.34
C VAL A 148 4.57 16.39 -2.43
N PHE A 149 5.62 15.77 -2.96
CA PHE A 149 6.47 14.81 -2.24
C PHE A 149 7.71 15.52 -1.70
N ARG A 150 7.97 15.35 -0.41
CA ARG A 150 9.10 15.94 0.32
C ARG A 150 10.21 14.94 0.58
N ASP A 151 9.86 13.67 0.65
CA ASP A 151 10.81 12.56 0.69
C ASP A 151 10.25 11.39 -0.12
N ALA A 152 11.11 10.48 -0.52
CA ALA A 152 10.73 9.28 -1.24
C ALA A 152 11.70 8.13 -0.91
N LEU A 153 11.19 6.91 -0.99
CA LEU A 153 12.05 5.75 -1.07
C LEU A 153 12.52 5.61 -2.52
N GLU A 154 13.82 5.41 -2.70
CA GLU A 154 14.36 5.07 -4.01
C GLU A 154 14.01 3.62 -4.35
N LEU A 155 13.56 3.40 -5.58
CA LEU A 155 13.19 2.08 -6.08
C LEU A 155 14.25 1.61 -7.07
N GLU A 156 14.73 0.40 -6.87
CA GLU A 156 15.60 -0.28 -7.80
C GLU A 156 14.81 -1.32 -8.59
N ALA A 157 14.96 -1.32 -9.91
CA ALA A 157 14.33 -2.29 -10.78
C ALA A 157 14.88 -3.70 -10.45
N GLY A 158 13.96 -4.63 -10.18
CA GLY A 158 14.30 -6.04 -10.10
C GLY A 158 14.28 -6.73 -11.46
N ASP A 159 14.44 -8.04 -11.47
CA ASP A 159 14.44 -8.87 -12.69
C ASP A 159 13.02 -9.11 -13.25
N ARG A 160 11.99 -8.57 -12.62
CA ARG A 160 10.60 -8.78 -12.99
C ARG A 160 10.02 -7.61 -13.73
N GLU A 161 9.06 -7.90 -14.61
CA GLU A 161 8.33 -6.86 -15.33
C GLU A 161 7.47 -6.04 -14.35
N TYR A 162 7.55 -4.71 -14.47
CA TYR A 162 6.70 -3.77 -13.77
C TYR A 162 6.31 -2.61 -14.70
N ARG A 163 5.22 -1.94 -14.37
CA ARG A 163 4.72 -0.81 -15.16
C ARG A 163 4.61 0.42 -14.26
N PRO A 164 5.53 1.38 -14.36
CA PRO A 164 5.42 2.61 -13.58
C PRO A 164 4.21 3.44 -14.06
N ALA A 165 3.34 3.84 -13.13
CA ALA A 165 2.21 4.72 -13.41
C ALA A 165 2.58 6.19 -13.24
N LEU A 166 3.47 6.49 -12.28
CA LEU A 166 3.90 7.83 -11.91
C LEU A 166 5.42 7.93 -11.90
N ARG A 167 5.91 9.13 -12.14
CA ARG A 167 7.32 9.51 -11.94
C ARG A 167 7.39 10.88 -11.28
N TYR A 168 8.51 11.23 -10.73
CA TYR A 168 8.77 12.61 -10.29
C TYR A 168 9.17 13.50 -11.48
N ASP A 169 8.68 14.75 -11.44
CA ASP A 169 9.05 15.82 -12.40
C ASP A 169 10.51 16.27 -12.26
#